data_d7927322be3560979946f41bc324db9b
#
_entry.id   d7927322be3560979946f41bc324db9b
#
_cell.length_a   1.000
_cell.length_b   1.000
_cell.length_c   1.000
_cell.angle_alpha   90.00
_cell.angle_beta   90.00
_cell.angle_gamma   90.00
#
_symmetry.space_group_name_H-M   'P 1'
#
loop_
_entity.id
_entity.type
_entity.pdbx_description
1 polymer ?
#
loop_
_entity_poly.entity_id
_entity_poly.type
_entity_poly.pdbx_seq_one_letter_code
_entity_poly.pdbx_strand_id
1 'polypeptide(L)'
;LLVWLAGVAILTLRLLAGWLFVQRLRARGTAPAPLAWQQIAARLSKRLHIARPIRLLESAMVEVPTVIGWLRPVVLMPASALSGMGPLQLEAILAHELAHIRRHDYLVNLLQTLVETLLFYHPAVWWLSGRIRVERENCCDDLAVSLCGDPYTSAKALADLEELRADSNRLVLAATGGSLIHRVRRLIGTPSHAG
;
A
#
# COMPACT_ATOMS: atom_id res chain seq x y z
N LEU A 1 -24.00 12.05 24.52
CA LEU A 1 -24.49 11.95 23.14
C LEU A 1 -23.90 13.04 22.24
N LEU A 2 -24.00 14.34 22.60
CA LEU A 2 -23.51 15.46 21.77
C LEU A 2 -22.02 15.39 21.48
N VAL A 3 -21.18 15.05 22.47
CA VAL A 3 -19.72 14.88 22.30
C VAL A 3 -19.42 13.74 21.33
N TRP A 4 -20.15 12.62 21.44
CA TRP A 4 -19.99 11.50 20.52
C TRP A 4 -20.39 11.87 19.09
N LEU A 5 -21.54 12.53 18.91
CA LEU A 5 -21.97 13.01 17.59
C LEU A 5 -20.96 13.99 16.97
N ALA A 6 -20.41 14.91 17.75
CA ALA A 6 -19.40 15.84 17.29
C ALA A 6 -18.11 15.09 16.86
N GLY A 7 -17.66 14.11 17.64
CA GLY A 7 -16.51 13.28 17.29
C GLY A 7 -16.71 12.51 15.99
N VAL A 8 -17.86 11.84 15.84
CA VAL A 8 -18.21 11.12 14.59
C VAL A 8 -18.27 12.07 13.40
N ALA A 9 -18.89 13.26 13.57
CA ALA A 9 -18.98 14.26 12.50
C ALA A 9 -17.59 14.74 12.04
N ILE A 10 -16.69 15.08 12.98
CA ILE A 10 -15.31 15.51 12.67
C ILE A 10 -14.56 14.41 11.92
N LEU A 11 -14.60 13.16 12.40
CA LEU A 11 -13.94 12.04 11.75
C LEU A 11 -14.51 11.76 10.36
N THR A 12 -15.83 11.83 10.19
CA THR A 12 -16.48 11.66 8.89
C THR A 12 -16.06 12.75 7.90
N LEU A 13 -16.02 14.01 8.34
CA LEU A 13 -15.54 15.13 7.51
C LEU A 13 -14.07 14.94 7.09
N ARG A 14 -13.23 14.49 8.02
CA ARG A 14 -11.81 14.16 7.72
C ARG A 14 -11.73 13.05 6.67
N LEU A 15 -12.55 12.01 6.77
CA LEU A 15 -12.59 10.91 5.79
C LEU A 15 -13.03 11.38 4.41
N LEU A 16 -14.08 12.21 4.35
CA LEU A 16 -14.55 12.80 3.09
C LEU A 16 -13.47 13.67 2.45
N ALA A 17 -12.80 14.50 3.24
CA ALA A 17 -11.68 15.32 2.76
C ALA A 17 -10.53 14.46 2.21
N GLY A 18 -10.15 13.40 2.92
CA GLY A 18 -9.15 12.42 2.47
C GLY A 18 -9.56 11.72 1.17
N TRP A 19 -10.81 11.29 1.08
CA TRP A 19 -11.34 10.66 -0.13
C TRP A 19 -11.32 11.62 -1.33
N LEU A 20 -11.77 12.87 -1.14
CA LEU A 20 -11.70 13.91 -2.19
C LEU A 20 -10.27 14.21 -2.62
N PHE A 21 -9.34 14.25 -1.67
CA PHE A 21 -7.91 14.42 -1.96
C PHE A 21 -7.37 13.30 -2.84
N VAL A 22 -7.66 12.04 -2.49
CA VAL A 22 -7.28 10.86 -3.27
C VAL A 22 -7.88 10.89 -4.69
N GLN A 23 -9.14 11.31 -4.84
CA GLN A 23 -9.74 11.48 -6.16
C GLN A 23 -9.04 12.57 -6.99
N ARG A 24 -8.58 13.64 -6.36
CA ARG A 24 -7.79 14.70 -7.02
C ARG A 24 -6.42 14.19 -7.46
N LEU A 25 -5.73 13.41 -6.62
CA LEU A 25 -4.45 12.77 -6.97
C LEU A 25 -4.60 11.85 -8.18
N ARG A 26 -5.71 11.10 -8.26
CA ARG A 26 -6.01 10.23 -9.40
C ARG A 26 -6.27 11.00 -10.70
N ALA A 27 -6.82 12.21 -10.61
CA ALA A 27 -7.22 13.01 -11.77
C ALA A 27 -6.15 13.98 -12.26
N ARG A 28 -5.14 14.29 -11.44
CA ARG A 28 -4.13 15.32 -11.73
C ARG A 28 -2.72 14.74 -11.64
N GLY A 29 -1.88 15.11 -12.60
CA GLY A 29 -0.45 14.74 -12.57
C GLY A 29 -0.19 13.24 -12.71
N THR A 30 -1.09 12.49 -13.36
CA THR A 30 -0.92 11.07 -13.64
C THR A 30 -0.75 10.85 -15.14
N ALA A 31 0.18 9.96 -15.50
CA ALA A 31 0.40 9.47 -16.85
C ALA A 31 0.31 7.94 -16.86
N PRO A 32 -0.02 7.30 -18.00
CA PRO A 32 0.12 5.85 -18.10
C PRO A 32 1.56 5.44 -17.84
N ALA A 33 1.78 4.44 -16.99
CA ALA A 33 3.12 3.91 -16.76
C ALA A 33 3.70 3.32 -18.07
N PRO A 34 5.03 3.24 -18.21
CA PRO A 34 5.68 2.63 -19.37
C PRO A 34 5.13 1.24 -19.69
N LEU A 35 5.03 0.90 -20.99
CA LEU A 35 4.42 -0.36 -21.45
C LEU A 35 5.05 -1.60 -20.82
N ALA A 36 6.37 -1.60 -20.59
CA ALA A 36 7.06 -2.70 -19.92
C ALA A 36 6.46 -3.00 -18.54
N TRP A 37 6.19 -1.97 -17.74
CA TRP A 37 5.59 -2.11 -16.41
C TRP A 37 4.12 -2.52 -16.46
N GLN A 38 3.38 -2.04 -17.45
CA GLN A 38 2.01 -2.50 -17.67
C GLN A 38 1.96 -4.01 -18.01
N GLN A 39 2.91 -4.51 -18.80
CA GLN A 39 3.04 -5.94 -19.12
C GLN A 39 3.39 -6.77 -17.88
N ILE A 40 4.30 -6.29 -17.03
CA ILE A 40 4.66 -6.94 -15.76
C ILE A 40 3.42 -7.00 -14.85
N ALA A 41 2.72 -5.88 -14.67
CA ALA A 41 1.50 -5.83 -13.87
C ALA A 41 0.43 -6.79 -14.39
N ALA A 42 0.25 -6.89 -15.70
CA ALA A 42 -0.69 -7.83 -16.31
C ALA A 42 -0.30 -9.30 -16.07
N ARG A 43 1.01 -9.63 -16.16
CA ARG A 43 1.55 -10.97 -15.86
C ARG A 43 1.31 -11.34 -14.40
N LEU A 44 1.66 -10.45 -13.48
CA LEU A 44 1.48 -10.66 -12.03
C LEU A 44 -0.01 -10.79 -11.67
N SER A 45 -0.89 -9.96 -12.27
CA SER A 45 -2.34 -10.04 -12.08
C SER A 45 -2.90 -11.40 -12.49
N LYS A 46 -2.43 -11.97 -13.60
CA LYS A 46 -2.81 -13.33 -14.01
C LYS A 46 -2.34 -14.38 -13.01
N ARG A 47 -1.09 -14.29 -12.53
CA ARG A 47 -0.57 -15.22 -11.51
C ARG A 47 -1.35 -15.13 -10.19
N LEU A 48 -1.80 -13.94 -9.82
CA LEU A 48 -2.64 -13.69 -8.64
C LEU A 48 -4.13 -13.99 -8.86
N HIS A 49 -4.53 -14.44 -10.06
CA HIS A 49 -5.93 -14.70 -10.42
C HIS A 49 -6.85 -13.48 -10.18
N ILE A 50 -6.35 -12.27 -10.48
CA ILE A 50 -7.13 -11.04 -10.38
C ILE A 50 -7.90 -10.86 -11.68
N ALA A 51 -9.22 -11.08 -11.64
CA ALA A 51 -10.09 -10.97 -12.82
C ALA A 51 -10.40 -9.52 -13.23
N ARG A 52 -10.13 -8.54 -12.36
CA ARG A 52 -10.46 -7.13 -12.61
C ARG A 52 -9.37 -6.47 -13.46
N PRO A 53 -9.73 -5.59 -14.39
CA PRO A 53 -8.76 -4.81 -15.13
C PRO A 53 -8.08 -3.81 -14.18
N ILE A 54 -6.75 -3.86 -14.10
CA ILE A 54 -5.93 -2.96 -13.28
C ILE A 54 -5.29 -1.93 -14.20
N ARG A 55 -5.36 -0.67 -13.81
CA ARG A 55 -4.65 0.41 -14.48
C ARG A 55 -3.42 0.79 -13.66
N LEU A 56 -2.26 0.76 -14.31
CA LEU A 56 -1.01 1.23 -13.72
C LEU A 56 -0.71 2.63 -14.25
N LEU A 57 -0.63 3.59 -13.34
CA LEU A 57 -0.33 4.99 -13.64
C LEU A 57 0.92 5.42 -12.91
N GLU A 58 1.71 6.24 -13.57
CA GLU A 58 2.80 7.00 -12.98
C GLU A 58 2.27 8.32 -12.41
N SER A 59 2.78 8.75 -11.28
CA SER A 59 2.43 10.03 -10.66
C SER A 59 3.66 10.70 -10.04
N ALA A 60 3.81 11.99 -10.32
CA ALA A 60 4.80 12.83 -9.66
C ALA A 60 4.32 13.35 -8.29
N MET A 61 3.05 13.14 -7.96
CA MET A 61 2.44 13.67 -6.72
C MET A 61 2.36 12.65 -5.59
N VAL A 62 2.60 11.37 -5.87
CA VAL A 62 2.63 10.33 -4.84
C VAL A 62 4.07 9.98 -4.51
N GLU A 63 4.37 9.81 -3.24
CA GLU A 63 5.69 9.43 -2.73
C GLU A 63 5.83 7.93 -2.52
N VAL A 64 4.70 7.24 -2.37
CA VAL A 64 4.65 5.78 -2.16
C VAL A 64 3.68 5.15 -3.13
N PRO A 65 3.92 3.91 -3.59
CA PRO A 65 2.96 3.14 -4.33
C PRO A 65 1.62 3.09 -3.60
N THR A 66 0.53 3.24 -4.32
CA THR A 66 -0.79 3.34 -3.69
C THR A 66 -1.86 2.74 -4.59
N VAL A 67 -2.71 1.89 -4.02
CA VAL A 67 -3.88 1.33 -4.71
C VAL A 67 -5.11 2.15 -4.41
N ILE A 68 -5.82 2.59 -5.44
CA ILE A 68 -7.04 3.38 -5.33
C ILE A 68 -8.19 2.68 -6.03
N GLY A 69 -9.32 2.57 -5.32
CA GLY A 69 -10.56 2.05 -5.86
C GLY A 69 -10.70 0.54 -5.72
N TRP A 70 -11.96 0.09 -5.69
CA TRP A 70 -12.33 -1.32 -5.51
C TRP A 70 -12.80 -1.99 -6.79
N LEU A 71 -13.75 -1.38 -7.52
CA LEU A 71 -14.32 -1.97 -8.75
C LEU A 71 -13.37 -1.89 -9.95
N ARG A 72 -12.65 -0.78 -10.06
CA ARG A 72 -11.65 -0.52 -11.10
C ARG A 72 -10.38 -0.02 -10.41
N PRO A 73 -9.59 -0.95 -9.85
CA PRO A 73 -8.39 -0.58 -9.11
C PRO A 73 -7.37 0.10 -10.01
N VAL A 74 -6.79 1.17 -9.49
CA VAL A 74 -5.71 1.92 -10.11
C VAL A 74 -4.53 1.86 -9.16
N VAL A 75 -3.38 1.40 -9.66
CA VAL A 75 -2.12 1.45 -8.95
C VAL A 75 -1.39 2.72 -9.39
N LEU A 76 -1.12 3.60 -8.45
CA LEU A 76 -0.27 4.77 -8.65
C LEU A 76 1.15 4.44 -8.22
N MET A 77 2.10 4.60 -9.14
CA MET A 77 3.52 4.43 -8.86
C MET A 77 4.21 5.80 -8.84
N PRO A 78 5.06 6.06 -7.84
CA PRO A 78 5.88 7.27 -7.85
C PRO A 78 6.81 7.29 -9.06
N ALA A 79 6.93 8.44 -9.73
CA ALA A 79 7.89 8.62 -10.82
C ALA A 79 9.33 8.37 -10.36
N SER A 80 9.67 8.77 -9.13
CA SER A 80 10.97 8.50 -8.49
C SER A 80 11.28 7.01 -8.36
N ALA A 81 10.29 6.19 -7.98
CA ALA A 81 10.47 4.74 -7.89
C ALA A 81 10.70 4.12 -9.27
N LEU A 82 9.93 4.55 -10.30
CA LEU A 82 10.05 4.04 -11.66
C LEU A 82 11.41 4.37 -12.30
N SER A 83 12.05 5.48 -11.94
CA SER A 83 13.35 5.90 -12.46
C SER A 83 14.53 5.49 -11.58
N GLY A 84 14.35 5.31 -10.28
CA GLY A 84 15.42 5.09 -9.31
C GLY A 84 15.63 3.63 -8.90
N MET A 85 14.68 2.74 -9.18
CA MET A 85 14.74 1.35 -8.72
C MET A 85 15.01 0.35 -9.83
N GLY A 86 15.67 -0.76 -9.48
CA GLY A 86 15.91 -1.86 -10.40
C GLY A 86 14.63 -2.63 -10.77
N PRO A 87 14.63 -3.32 -11.94
CA PRO A 87 13.43 -4.01 -12.44
C PRO A 87 12.87 -5.06 -11.46
N LEU A 88 13.74 -5.83 -10.79
CA LEU A 88 13.31 -6.85 -9.82
C LEU A 88 12.67 -6.24 -8.57
N GLN A 89 13.18 -5.11 -8.12
CA GLN A 89 12.62 -4.38 -6.98
C GLN A 89 11.24 -3.81 -7.30
N LEU A 90 11.09 -3.19 -8.49
CA LEU A 90 9.79 -2.71 -8.94
C LEU A 90 8.79 -3.84 -9.15
N GLU A 91 9.23 -5.01 -9.63
CA GLU A 91 8.36 -6.19 -9.74
C GLU A 91 7.88 -6.65 -8.36
N ALA A 92 8.76 -6.66 -7.35
CA ALA A 92 8.41 -7.00 -5.97
C ALA A 92 7.40 -6.00 -5.37
N ILE A 93 7.59 -4.70 -5.59
CA ILE A 93 6.64 -3.67 -5.15
C ILE A 93 5.28 -3.83 -5.85
N LEU A 94 5.29 -4.03 -7.18
CA LEU A 94 4.04 -4.26 -7.91
C LEU A 94 3.32 -5.53 -7.43
N ALA A 95 4.06 -6.60 -7.13
CA ALA A 95 3.49 -7.82 -6.58
C ALA A 95 2.82 -7.56 -5.22
N HIS A 96 3.44 -6.75 -4.36
CA HIS A 96 2.89 -6.33 -3.08
C HIS A 96 1.60 -5.51 -3.24
N GLU A 97 1.59 -4.51 -4.11
CA GLU A 97 0.40 -3.70 -4.39
C GLU A 97 -0.76 -4.53 -4.98
N LEU A 98 -0.43 -5.47 -5.85
CA LEU A 98 -1.42 -6.38 -6.42
C LEU A 98 -1.95 -7.38 -5.39
N ALA A 99 -1.15 -7.75 -4.39
CA ALA A 99 -1.61 -8.57 -3.27
C ALA A 99 -2.73 -7.88 -2.48
N HIS A 100 -2.63 -6.57 -2.22
CA HIS A 100 -3.71 -5.78 -1.61
C HIS A 100 -5.01 -5.84 -2.42
N ILE A 101 -4.92 -5.78 -3.75
CA ILE A 101 -6.09 -5.88 -4.65
C ILE A 101 -6.72 -7.27 -4.56
N ARG A 102 -5.92 -8.32 -4.62
CA ARG A 102 -6.38 -9.71 -4.52
C ARG A 102 -7.12 -9.99 -3.22
N ARG A 103 -6.56 -9.49 -2.11
CA ARG A 103 -7.08 -9.69 -0.75
C ARG A 103 -8.30 -8.82 -0.43
N HIS A 104 -8.66 -7.90 -1.33
CA HIS A 104 -9.72 -6.92 -1.10
C HIS A 104 -9.45 -6.03 0.12
N ASP A 105 -8.19 -5.69 0.37
CA ASP A 105 -7.78 -4.92 1.54
C ASP A 105 -8.43 -3.53 1.62
N TYR A 106 -8.90 -3.01 0.48
CA TYR A 106 -9.73 -1.79 0.46
C TYR A 106 -11.02 -1.94 1.28
N LEU A 107 -11.70 -3.09 1.17
CA LEU A 107 -12.93 -3.34 1.93
C LEU A 107 -12.65 -3.49 3.42
N VAL A 108 -11.56 -4.20 3.76
CA VAL A 108 -11.11 -4.32 5.15
C VAL A 108 -10.79 -2.95 5.74
N ASN A 109 -10.08 -2.11 4.99
CA ASN A 109 -9.75 -0.75 5.41
C ASN A 109 -11.01 0.12 5.59
N LEU A 110 -12.00 0.00 4.70
CA LEU A 110 -13.27 0.71 4.83
C LEU A 110 -14.02 0.29 6.09
N LEU A 111 -14.11 -1.02 6.37
CA LEU A 111 -14.75 -1.54 7.56
C LEU A 111 -14.01 -1.08 8.84
N GLN A 112 -12.67 -1.18 8.86
CA GLN A 112 -11.87 -0.67 9.96
C GLN A 112 -12.14 0.81 10.22
N THR A 113 -12.14 1.62 9.17
CA THR A 113 -12.41 3.05 9.25
C THR A 113 -13.81 3.35 9.82
N LEU A 114 -14.81 2.56 9.42
CA LEU A 114 -16.16 2.68 9.97
C LEU A 114 -16.18 2.39 11.47
N VAL A 115 -15.57 1.27 11.89
CA VAL A 115 -15.49 0.88 13.30
C VAL A 115 -14.68 1.89 14.11
N GLU A 116 -13.54 2.36 13.61
CA GLU A 116 -12.70 3.39 14.24
C GLU A 116 -13.49 4.71 14.39
N THR A 117 -14.32 5.06 13.43
CA THR A 117 -15.14 6.28 13.48
C THR A 117 -16.27 6.18 14.50
N LEU A 118 -16.96 5.04 14.58
CA LEU A 118 -18.07 4.87 15.50
C LEU A 118 -17.61 4.66 16.94
N LEU A 119 -16.49 3.97 17.12
CA LEU A 119 -15.95 3.59 18.42
C LEU A 119 -14.60 4.30 18.71
N PHE A 120 -14.43 5.51 18.22
CA PHE A 120 -13.18 6.27 18.29
C PHE A 120 -12.65 6.47 19.71
N TYR A 121 -13.50 6.44 20.71
CA TYR A 121 -13.17 6.58 22.12
C TYR A 121 -12.65 5.29 22.77
N HIS A 122 -12.77 4.13 22.09
CA HIS A 122 -12.43 2.83 22.70
C HIS A 122 -10.98 2.42 22.36
N PRO A 123 -10.07 2.31 23.35
CA PRO A 123 -8.65 2.06 23.09
C PRO A 123 -8.38 0.69 22.42
N ALA A 124 -9.18 -0.34 22.76
CA ALA A 124 -9.03 -1.66 22.14
C ALA A 124 -9.30 -1.64 20.62
N VAL A 125 -10.14 -0.74 20.13
CA VAL A 125 -10.39 -0.60 18.68
C VAL A 125 -9.13 -0.14 17.97
N TRP A 126 -8.44 0.85 18.52
CA TRP A 126 -7.18 1.34 17.97
C TRP A 126 -6.06 0.31 18.01
N TRP A 127 -5.96 -0.42 19.12
CA TRP A 127 -5.00 -1.50 19.26
C TRP A 127 -5.26 -2.62 18.23
N LEU A 128 -6.50 -3.09 18.14
CA LEU A 128 -6.90 -4.15 17.19
C LEU A 128 -6.68 -3.71 15.74
N SER A 129 -7.08 -2.49 15.41
CA SER A 129 -6.88 -1.91 14.08
C SER A 129 -5.40 -1.83 13.71
N GLY A 130 -4.54 -1.47 14.67
CA GLY A 130 -3.09 -1.49 14.48
C GLY A 130 -2.57 -2.90 14.17
N ARG A 131 -3.03 -3.92 14.90
CA ARG A 131 -2.66 -5.32 14.67
C ARG A 131 -3.13 -5.81 13.31
N ILE A 132 -4.36 -5.53 12.92
CA ILE A 132 -4.91 -5.90 11.60
C ILE A 132 -4.08 -5.27 10.48
N ARG A 133 -3.67 -4.00 10.61
CA ARG A 133 -2.80 -3.35 9.62
C ARG A 133 -1.47 -4.08 9.47
N VAL A 134 -0.80 -4.39 10.57
CA VAL A 134 0.49 -5.12 10.56
C VAL A 134 0.33 -6.50 9.89
N GLU A 135 -0.67 -7.28 10.27
CA GLU A 135 -0.90 -8.60 9.68
C GLU A 135 -1.27 -8.53 8.19
N ARG A 136 -1.95 -7.49 7.79
CA ARG A 136 -2.28 -7.24 6.38
C ARG A 136 -1.02 -7.01 5.56
N GLU A 137 -0.10 -6.16 6.03
CA GLU A 137 1.20 -5.95 5.39
C GLU A 137 2.02 -7.24 5.32
N ASN A 138 2.10 -7.98 6.42
CA ASN A 138 2.79 -9.27 6.47
C ASN A 138 2.27 -10.25 5.41
N CYS A 139 0.96 -10.38 5.28
CA CYS A 139 0.35 -11.25 4.28
C CYS A 139 0.62 -10.79 2.83
N CYS A 140 0.67 -9.48 2.60
CA CYS A 140 1.00 -8.94 1.27
C CYS A 140 2.47 -9.16 0.93
N ASP A 141 3.37 -9.01 1.91
CA ASP A 141 4.78 -9.35 1.77
C ASP A 141 4.98 -10.83 1.43
N ASP A 142 4.29 -11.74 2.12
CA ASP A 142 4.37 -13.18 1.86
C ASP A 142 3.91 -13.53 0.45
N LEU A 143 2.79 -12.92 0.00
CA LEU A 143 2.32 -13.11 -1.36
C LEU A 143 3.31 -12.54 -2.39
N ALA A 144 3.89 -11.38 -2.17
CA ALA A 144 4.90 -10.79 -3.05
C ALA A 144 6.12 -11.70 -3.16
N VAL A 145 6.66 -12.20 -2.03
CA VAL A 145 7.78 -13.14 -2.00
C VAL A 145 7.43 -14.44 -2.73
N SER A 146 6.23 -14.99 -2.53
CA SER A 146 5.80 -16.22 -3.21
C SER A 146 5.73 -16.07 -4.74
N LEU A 147 5.52 -14.86 -5.23
CA LEU A 147 5.49 -14.55 -6.67
C LEU A 147 6.88 -14.28 -7.24
N CYS A 148 7.70 -13.51 -6.54
CA CYS A 148 9.01 -13.07 -7.01
C CYS A 148 10.13 -14.03 -6.62
N GLY A 149 9.92 -14.89 -5.63
CA GLY A 149 10.82 -15.97 -5.23
C GLY A 149 12.01 -15.55 -4.37
N ASP A 150 12.22 -14.25 -4.13
CA ASP A 150 13.37 -13.75 -3.37
C ASP A 150 12.97 -12.77 -2.27
N PRO A 151 13.02 -13.20 -0.98
CA PRO A 151 12.74 -12.35 0.16
C PRO A 151 13.72 -11.17 0.28
N TYR A 152 14.97 -11.36 -0.10
CA TYR A 152 16.00 -10.32 -0.02
C TYR A 152 15.70 -9.17 -0.99
N THR A 153 15.35 -9.46 -2.23
CA THR A 153 14.93 -8.45 -3.21
C THR A 153 13.71 -7.68 -2.72
N SER A 154 12.72 -8.35 -2.11
CA SER A 154 11.56 -7.69 -1.54
C SER A 154 11.91 -6.79 -0.37
N ALA A 155 12.77 -7.25 0.54
CA ALA A 155 13.24 -6.46 1.68
C ALA A 155 14.03 -5.23 1.23
N LYS A 156 14.92 -5.41 0.22
CA LYS A 156 15.68 -4.32 -0.37
C LYS A 156 14.78 -3.31 -1.07
N ALA A 157 13.79 -3.76 -1.82
CA ALA A 157 12.81 -2.89 -2.49
C ALA A 157 12.06 -2.00 -1.49
N LEU A 158 11.66 -2.55 -0.34
CA LEU A 158 11.03 -1.78 0.74
C LEU A 158 11.99 -0.74 1.34
N ALA A 159 13.26 -1.10 1.56
CA ALA A 159 14.25 -0.19 2.10
C ALA A 159 14.56 0.97 1.14
N ASP A 160 14.79 0.66 -0.13
CA ASP A 160 15.09 1.65 -1.17
C ASP A 160 13.89 2.60 -1.41
N LEU A 161 12.66 2.08 -1.32
CA LEU A 161 11.44 2.90 -1.43
C LEU A 161 11.33 3.91 -0.28
N GLU A 162 11.69 3.51 0.94
CA GLU A 162 11.68 4.41 2.10
C GLU A 162 12.81 5.43 2.02
N GLU A 163 13.98 5.06 1.47
CA GLU A 163 15.08 5.99 1.22
C GLU A 163 14.66 7.09 0.23
N LEU A 164 14.04 6.71 -0.90
CA LEU A 164 13.50 7.66 -1.88
C LEU A 164 12.45 8.59 -1.27
N ARG A 165 11.63 8.07 -0.35
CA ARG A 165 10.65 8.85 0.40
C ARG A 165 11.32 9.81 1.39
N ALA A 166 12.36 9.35 2.07
CA ALA A 166 13.10 10.14 3.06
C ALA A 166 13.77 11.36 2.43
N ASP A 167 14.30 11.20 1.23
CA ASP A 167 14.90 12.29 0.46
C ASP A 167 13.86 13.35 0.07
N SER A 168 12.62 12.92 -0.16
CA SER A 168 11.51 13.83 -0.50
C SER A 168 10.97 14.59 0.72
N ASN A 169 11.02 14.01 1.92
CA ASN A 169 10.29 14.55 3.09
C ASN A 169 10.96 14.25 4.43
N ARG A 170 12.03 14.97 4.76
CA ARG A 170 12.86 14.78 5.98
C ARG A 170 12.10 14.80 7.32
N LEU A 171 10.87 15.32 7.37
CA LEU A 171 10.08 15.47 8.60
C LEU A 171 9.22 14.26 8.97
N VAL A 172 9.03 13.28 8.08
CA VAL A 172 8.08 12.15 8.26
C VAL A 172 8.77 10.89 8.83
N LEU A 173 10.08 10.82 8.85
CA LEU A 173 10.88 9.63 9.21
C LEU A 173 10.61 9.07 10.61
N ALA A 174 10.17 9.88 11.58
CA ALA A 174 10.04 9.44 12.96
C ALA A 174 8.84 8.52 13.23
N ALA A 175 7.79 8.56 12.40
CA ALA A 175 6.53 7.85 12.66
C ALA A 175 6.41 6.47 11.98
N THR A 176 7.13 6.23 10.88
CA THR A 176 6.98 5.01 10.05
C THR A 176 8.13 4.02 10.17
N GLY A 177 9.29 4.43 10.67
CA GLY A 177 10.51 3.60 10.71
C GLY A 177 10.38 2.28 11.47
N GLY A 178 9.54 2.21 12.51
CA GLY A 178 9.39 1.00 13.33
C GLY A 178 8.70 -0.15 12.60
N SER A 179 7.67 0.12 11.82
CA SER A 179 6.95 -0.92 11.08
C SER A 179 7.75 -1.48 9.91
N LEU A 180 8.49 -0.63 9.20
CA LEU A 180 9.35 -1.04 8.10
C LEU A 180 10.49 -1.95 8.57
N ILE A 181 11.21 -1.56 9.64
CA ILE A 181 12.29 -2.38 10.20
C ILE A 181 11.77 -3.77 10.59
N HIS A 182 10.57 -3.85 11.17
CA HIS A 182 9.96 -5.13 11.51
C HIS A 182 9.68 -5.98 10.27
N ARG A 183 9.13 -5.40 9.18
CA ARG A 183 8.86 -6.10 7.91
C ARG A 183 10.16 -6.59 7.28
N VAL A 184 11.18 -5.73 7.17
CA VAL A 184 12.50 -6.08 6.61
C VAL A 184 13.13 -7.23 7.40
N ARG A 185 13.15 -7.16 8.74
CA ARG A 185 13.70 -8.24 9.59
C ARG A 185 12.93 -9.55 9.41
N ARG A 186 11.61 -9.49 9.31
CA ARG A 186 10.76 -10.65 9.09
C ARG A 186 11.07 -11.32 7.74
N LEU A 187 11.21 -10.54 6.67
CA LEU A 187 11.51 -11.03 5.33
C LEU A 187 12.88 -11.70 5.24
N ILE A 188 13.90 -11.09 5.86
CA ILE A 188 15.27 -11.64 5.86
C ILE A 188 15.39 -12.84 6.80
N GLY A 189 14.65 -12.85 7.91
CA GLY A 189 14.68 -13.91 8.91
C GLY A 189 13.82 -15.14 8.59
N THR A 190 12.98 -15.11 7.55
CA THR A 190 12.19 -16.27 7.11
C THR A 190 13.05 -17.17 6.24
N PRO A 191 13.32 -18.45 6.63
CA PRO A 191 13.92 -19.41 5.74
C PRO A 191 13.00 -19.56 4.52
N SER A 192 13.55 -19.44 3.32
CA SER A 192 12.83 -19.71 2.08
C SER A 192 12.31 -21.15 2.15
N HIS A 193 11.00 -21.32 2.26
CA HIS A 193 10.39 -22.62 2.02
C HIS A 193 10.49 -22.88 0.51
N ALA A 194 11.64 -23.47 0.10
CA ALA A 194 11.73 -24.18 -1.14
C ALA A 194 10.92 -25.49 -0.97
N GLY A 195 9.78 -25.57 -1.62
CA GLY A 195 8.96 -26.74 -1.76
C GLY A 195 8.45 -26.81 -3.19
#